data_686df3219708709cf1c8504951ed1163
#
_entry.id   686df3219708709cf1c8504951ed1163
#
_cell.length_a   1.000
_cell.length_b   1.000
_cell.length_c   1.000
_cell.angle_alpha   90.00
_cell.angle_beta   90.00
_cell.angle_gamma   90.00
#
_symmetry.space_group_name_H-M   'P 1'
#
loop_
_entity.id
_entity.type
_entity.pdbx_description
1 polymer ?
#
loop_
_entity_poly.entity_id
_entity_poly.type
_entity_poly.pdbx_seq_one_letter_code
_entity_poly.pdbx_strand_id
1 'polypeptide(L)'
;YHKYLFRPRILVRNMYLRKGNLYNQADFYKSLNAFARAGVWQSTNIVVEEVKSKDSSNKLDLIVQLIPAKKFGYEASLEASYSASSNTNSVTAANAGNLLGVSGNISFLNRNLNKEGIKMTNSLLAGVEFNLKPDSNNRKNLINSNEISYTNNISFPRLIFPFAKFSSDKRFISTESFITTRLSYINRINLFNLQSFNFGV
;
A
#
# COMPACT_ATOMS: atom_id res chain seq x y z
N TYR A 1 19.86 15.08 22.18
CA TYR A 1 18.52 14.43 22.15
C TYR A 1 18.47 13.48 20.95
N HIS A 2 18.67 12.17 21.17
CA HIS A 2 18.45 11.15 20.15
C HIS A 2 16.95 11.02 19.90
N LYS A 3 16.49 11.57 18.80
CA LYS A 3 15.08 11.47 18.39
C LYS A 3 14.85 10.06 17.85
N TYR A 4 14.15 9.22 18.59
CA TYR A 4 13.81 7.87 18.13
C TYR A 4 13.07 7.92 16.78
N LEU A 5 13.59 7.19 15.80
CA LEU A 5 12.96 7.03 14.48
C LEU A 5 11.66 6.22 14.55
N PHE A 6 11.60 5.27 15.46
CA PHE A 6 10.46 4.40 15.72
C PHE A 6 10.13 4.39 17.21
N ARG A 7 8.86 4.17 17.51
CA ARG A 7 8.45 3.91 18.91
C ARG A 7 8.96 2.53 19.35
N PRO A 8 9.54 2.38 20.55
CA PRO A 8 10.05 1.10 21.04
C PRO A 8 9.03 -0.04 20.99
N ARG A 9 7.75 0.30 21.12
CA ARG A 9 6.64 -0.67 21.08
C ARG A 9 6.60 -1.48 19.79
N ILE A 10 7.01 -0.91 18.64
CA ILE A 10 7.03 -1.66 17.36
C ILE A 10 8.09 -2.76 17.39
N LEU A 11 9.24 -2.51 18.01
CA LEU A 11 10.33 -3.48 18.15
C LEU A 11 9.92 -4.64 19.06
N VAL A 12 9.41 -4.31 20.25
CA VAL A 12 8.98 -5.32 21.23
C VAL A 12 7.86 -6.20 20.70
N ARG A 13 6.92 -5.63 19.92
CA ARG A 13 5.79 -6.37 19.37
C ARG A 13 6.21 -7.38 18.30
N ASN A 14 7.18 -7.03 17.46
CA ASN A 14 7.65 -7.88 16.38
C ASN A 14 8.71 -8.91 16.83
N MET A 15 9.12 -8.89 18.10
CA MET A 15 10.08 -9.81 18.66
C MET A 15 9.38 -10.91 19.46
N TYR A 16 9.47 -12.14 19.00
CA TYR A 16 8.88 -13.34 19.65
C TYR A 16 9.82 -13.99 20.64
N LEU A 17 11.13 -13.85 20.42
CA LEU A 17 12.13 -14.28 21.36
C LEU A 17 12.15 -13.34 22.58
N ARG A 18 12.08 -13.90 23.77
CA ARG A 18 12.01 -13.14 25.02
C ARG A 18 13.21 -13.45 25.91
N LYS A 19 13.72 -12.42 26.57
CA LYS A 19 14.79 -12.58 27.56
C LYS A 19 14.38 -13.58 28.66
N GLY A 20 15.25 -14.53 28.95
CA GLY A 20 15.03 -15.57 29.97
C GLY A 20 14.25 -16.80 29.49
N ASN A 21 13.74 -16.83 28.26
CA ASN A 21 13.14 -18.03 27.69
C ASN A 21 14.16 -18.88 26.95
N LEU A 22 13.85 -20.16 26.77
CA LEU A 22 14.62 -21.06 25.92
C LEU A 22 14.58 -20.55 24.46
N TYR A 23 15.71 -20.68 23.78
CA TYR A 23 15.78 -20.36 22.36
C TYR A 23 14.90 -21.33 21.56
N ASN A 24 14.08 -20.76 20.69
CA ASN A 24 13.22 -21.51 19.79
C ASN A 24 13.43 -21.00 18.37
N GLN A 25 13.84 -21.88 17.47
CA GLN A 25 14.08 -21.54 16.07
C GLN A 25 12.79 -21.06 15.36
N ALA A 26 11.64 -21.61 15.72
CA ALA A 26 10.36 -21.16 15.14
C ALA A 26 10.05 -19.71 15.53
N ASP A 27 10.34 -19.30 16.76
CA ASP A 27 10.14 -17.91 17.23
C ASP A 27 11.19 -16.96 16.64
N PHE A 28 12.39 -17.46 16.32
CA PHE A 28 13.39 -16.73 15.54
C PHE A 28 12.88 -16.36 14.16
N TYR A 29 12.39 -17.35 13.36
CA TYR A 29 11.86 -17.08 12.04
C TYR A 29 10.57 -16.25 12.08
N LYS A 30 9.71 -16.43 13.08
CA LYS A 30 8.54 -15.57 13.28
C LYS A 30 8.96 -14.11 13.51
N SER A 31 9.99 -13.87 14.32
CA SER A 31 10.51 -12.52 14.58
C SER A 31 11.06 -11.89 13.29
N LEU A 32 11.91 -12.63 12.57
CA LEU A 32 12.50 -12.17 11.32
C LEU A 32 11.42 -11.81 10.29
N ASN A 33 10.44 -12.69 10.10
CA ASN A 33 9.32 -12.47 9.19
C ASN A 33 8.41 -11.30 9.63
N ALA A 34 8.21 -11.11 10.93
CA ALA A 34 7.42 -10.00 11.46
C ALA A 34 8.09 -8.65 11.18
N PHE A 35 9.40 -8.56 11.38
CA PHE A 35 10.16 -7.36 11.02
C PHE A 35 10.14 -7.11 9.51
N ALA A 36 10.38 -8.12 8.68
CA ALA A 36 10.38 -7.99 7.22
C ALA A 36 9.01 -7.50 6.69
N ARG A 37 7.90 -8.08 7.18
CA ARG A 37 6.54 -7.70 6.80
C ARG A 37 6.15 -6.30 7.24
N ALA A 38 6.73 -5.76 8.30
CA ALA A 38 6.44 -4.38 8.71
C ALA A 38 6.71 -3.37 7.58
N GLY A 39 7.59 -3.71 6.60
CA GLY A 39 7.83 -2.94 5.37
C GLY A 39 8.41 -1.54 5.62
N VAL A 40 8.92 -1.29 6.82
CA VAL A 40 9.58 -0.05 7.23
C VAL A 40 11.10 -0.21 7.35
N TRP A 41 11.56 -1.46 7.21
CA TRP A 41 12.97 -1.80 7.23
C TRP A 41 13.44 -2.14 5.81
N GLN A 42 14.60 -1.63 5.44
CA GLN A 42 15.27 -1.99 4.19
C GLN A 42 15.94 -3.36 4.33
N SER A 43 16.49 -3.63 5.53
CA SER A 43 17.11 -4.89 5.87
C SER A 43 16.81 -5.24 7.31
N THR A 44 16.60 -6.53 7.55
CA THR A 44 16.33 -7.10 8.86
C THR A 44 17.23 -8.31 9.07
N ASN A 45 17.98 -8.33 10.14
CA ASN A 45 18.82 -9.46 10.52
C ASN A 45 18.78 -9.66 12.02
N ILE A 46 18.83 -10.91 12.46
CA ILE A 46 18.96 -11.29 13.87
C ILE A 46 20.17 -12.20 13.97
N VAL A 47 21.21 -11.72 14.66
CA VAL A 47 22.43 -12.47 14.90
C VAL A 47 22.29 -13.14 16.27
N VAL A 48 22.62 -14.42 16.33
CA VAL A 48 22.61 -15.21 17.56
C VAL A 48 24.06 -15.46 17.93
N GLU A 49 24.49 -14.99 19.09
CA GLU A 49 25.85 -15.15 19.58
C GLU A 49 25.85 -15.93 20.90
N GLU A 50 26.80 -16.82 21.06
CA GLU A 50 26.98 -17.55 22.29
C GLU A 50 27.73 -16.70 23.30
N VAL A 51 27.21 -16.61 24.54
CA VAL A 51 27.86 -15.83 25.61
C VAL A 51 29.07 -16.56 26.14
N LYS A 52 30.25 -16.07 25.81
CA LYS A 52 31.53 -16.61 26.27
C LYS A 52 31.87 -16.11 27.71
N SER A 53 31.17 -16.60 28.71
CA SER A 53 31.47 -16.29 30.10
C SER A 53 31.58 -17.58 30.92
N LYS A 54 32.53 -17.65 31.87
CA LYS A 54 32.76 -18.85 32.69
C LYS A 54 31.53 -19.34 33.47
N ASP A 55 30.59 -18.41 33.79
CA ASP A 55 29.34 -18.71 34.53
C ASP A 55 28.09 -18.80 33.64
N SER A 56 28.20 -18.73 32.31
CA SER A 56 27.06 -18.62 31.41
C SER A 56 27.08 -19.65 30.30
N SER A 57 27.49 -20.88 30.59
CA SER A 57 27.29 -22.00 29.65
C SER A 57 25.80 -22.09 29.30
N ASN A 58 25.52 -22.17 27.98
CA ASN A 58 24.18 -22.28 27.41
C ASN A 58 23.32 -21.00 27.38
N LYS A 59 23.92 -19.81 27.44
CA LYS A 59 23.20 -18.55 27.19
C LYS A 59 23.52 -18.01 25.81
N LEU A 60 22.49 -17.48 25.14
CA LEU A 60 22.59 -16.84 23.80
C LEU A 60 22.22 -15.38 23.91
N ASP A 61 23.02 -14.53 23.29
CA ASP A 61 22.71 -13.13 23.06
C ASP A 61 22.10 -12.97 21.66
N LEU A 62 21.05 -12.15 21.55
CA LEU A 62 20.35 -11.86 20.31
C LEU A 62 20.57 -10.40 19.93
N ILE A 63 21.26 -10.19 18.82
CA ILE A 63 21.51 -8.86 18.28
C ILE A 63 20.56 -8.63 17.10
N VAL A 64 19.60 -7.72 17.26
CA VAL A 64 18.65 -7.37 16.22
C VAL A 64 19.19 -6.18 15.44
N GLN A 65 19.55 -6.40 14.18
CA GLN A 65 20.08 -5.40 13.26
C GLN A 65 18.97 -4.98 12.29
N LEU A 66 18.52 -3.74 12.39
CA LEU A 66 17.44 -3.20 11.56
C LEU A 66 17.92 -1.94 10.86
N ILE A 67 17.92 -1.97 9.53
CA ILE A 67 18.23 -0.80 8.69
C ILE A 67 16.91 -0.19 8.24
N PRO A 68 16.60 1.06 8.62
CA PRO A 68 15.35 1.70 8.23
C PRO A 68 15.28 1.94 6.72
N ALA A 69 14.14 1.70 6.11
CA ALA A 69 13.84 2.12 4.74
C ALA A 69 13.61 3.64 4.69
N LYS A 70 13.74 4.23 3.50
CA LYS A 70 13.38 5.64 3.28
C LYS A 70 11.93 5.87 3.67
N LYS A 71 11.71 6.87 4.55
CA LYS A 71 10.38 7.18 5.09
C LYS A 71 9.38 7.56 4.00
N PHE A 72 9.83 8.32 3.00
CA PHE A 72 9.00 8.81 1.91
C PHE A 72 9.39 8.15 0.59
N GLY A 73 8.39 7.87 -0.22
CA GLY A 73 8.53 7.42 -1.60
C GLY A 73 7.58 8.18 -2.50
N TYR A 74 7.98 8.37 -3.74
CA TYR A 74 7.18 8.99 -4.78
C TYR A 74 7.21 8.07 -5.99
N GLU A 75 6.08 7.95 -6.65
CA GLU A 75 5.95 7.19 -7.88
C GLU A 75 5.09 8.02 -8.84
N ALA A 76 5.51 8.07 -10.11
CA ALA A 76 4.73 8.66 -11.19
C ALA A 76 4.67 7.67 -12.34
N SER A 77 3.50 7.45 -12.90
CA SER A 77 3.28 6.60 -14.06
C SER A 77 2.42 7.30 -15.10
N LEU A 78 2.72 7.05 -16.36
CA LEU A 78 1.93 7.46 -17.51
C LEU A 78 1.51 6.21 -18.26
N GLU A 79 0.25 6.17 -18.66
CA GLU A 79 -0.34 5.06 -19.39
C GLU A 79 -1.04 5.60 -20.64
N ALA A 80 -0.83 4.93 -21.77
CA ALA A 80 -1.56 5.16 -22.99
C ALA A 80 -2.29 3.88 -23.39
N SER A 81 -3.57 3.97 -23.72
CA SER A 81 -4.41 2.86 -24.13
C SER A 81 -5.07 3.17 -25.46
N TYR A 82 -5.22 2.15 -26.30
CA TYR A 82 -5.94 2.27 -27.56
C TYR A 82 -6.99 1.18 -27.66
N SER A 83 -8.21 1.58 -27.95
CA SER A 83 -9.34 0.67 -28.17
C SER A 83 -9.94 0.91 -29.55
N ALA A 84 -9.94 -0.14 -30.39
CA ALA A 84 -10.58 -0.13 -31.69
C ALA A 84 -11.88 -0.92 -31.63
N SER A 85 -13.00 -0.32 -32.02
CA SER A 85 -14.26 -1.04 -32.22
C SER A 85 -14.44 -1.40 -33.70
N SER A 86 -14.55 -2.70 -33.97
CA SER A 86 -14.78 -3.24 -35.32
C SER A 86 -16.27 -3.46 -35.66
N ASN A 87 -17.18 -3.24 -34.72
CA ASN A 87 -18.60 -3.60 -34.88
C ASN A 87 -19.43 -2.40 -35.35
N THR A 88 -19.76 -2.40 -36.63
CA THR A 88 -20.57 -1.36 -37.31
C THR A 88 -22.09 -1.58 -37.21
N ASN A 89 -22.57 -2.69 -36.61
CA ASN A 89 -23.94 -3.15 -36.73
C ASN A 89 -24.85 -3.00 -35.51
N SER A 90 -24.45 -2.32 -34.47
CA SER A 90 -25.33 -2.06 -33.32
C SER A 90 -25.59 -0.56 -33.12
N VAL A 91 -26.86 -0.21 -32.90
CA VAL A 91 -27.31 1.17 -32.64
C VAL A 91 -26.61 1.77 -31.39
N THR A 92 -26.09 0.92 -30.51
CA THR A 92 -25.28 1.30 -29.34
C THR A 92 -23.80 1.47 -29.69
N ALA A 93 -23.32 0.97 -30.83
CA ALA A 93 -21.95 1.09 -31.29
C ALA A 93 -21.64 2.44 -31.96
N ALA A 94 -22.62 3.29 -32.18
CA ALA A 94 -22.45 4.60 -32.80
C ALA A 94 -21.47 5.53 -32.03
N ASN A 95 -21.17 5.22 -30.77
CA ASN A 95 -20.21 5.97 -29.98
C ASN A 95 -18.93 5.18 -29.61
N ALA A 96 -18.80 3.94 -30.07
CA ALA A 96 -17.62 3.12 -29.89
C ALA A 96 -16.62 3.33 -31.03
N GLY A 97 -16.16 4.57 -31.18
CA GLY A 97 -15.09 4.89 -32.14
C GLY A 97 -13.74 4.34 -31.67
N ASN A 98 -12.72 4.55 -32.50
CA ASN A 98 -11.35 4.31 -32.05
C ASN A 98 -10.99 5.31 -30.92
N LEU A 99 -10.82 4.80 -29.72
CA LEU A 99 -10.54 5.61 -28.54
C LEU A 99 -9.07 5.53 -28.20
N LEU A 100 -8.46 6.69 -27.98
CA LEU A 100 -7.11 6.83 -27.42
C LEU A 100 -7.24 7.39 -26.02
N GLY A 101 -6.88 6.57 -25.01
CA GLY A 101 -6.80 6.98 -23.63
C GLY A 101 -5.37 7.37 -23.25
N VAL A 102 -5.25 8.45 -22.50
CA VAL A 102 -3.99 8.84 -21.84
C VAL A 102 -4.31 9.12 -20.38
N SER A 103 -3.58 8.48 -19.47
CA SER A 103 -3.72 8.70 -18.03
C SER A 103 -2.38 8.88 -17.35
N GLY A 104 -2.37 9.68 -16.30
CA GLY A 104 -1.23 9.87 -15.42
C GLY A 104 -1.63 9.57 -13.98
N ASN A 105 -0.73 8.92 -13.25
CA ASN A 105 -0.89 8.67 -11.82
C ASN A 105 0.34 9.13 -11.05
N ILE A 106 0.13 9.84 -9.96
CA ILE A 106 1.17 10.27 -9.04
C ILE A 106 0.82 9.73 -7.65
N SER A 107 1.77 9.02 -7.05
CA SER A 107 1.61 8.45 -5.72
C SER A 107 2.67 8.95 -4.74
N PHE A 108 2.24 9.23 -3.54
CA PHE A 108 3.08 9.59 -2.40
C PHE A 108 2.92 8.54 -1.31
N LEU A 109 4.03 7.94 -0.91
CA LEU A 109 4.08 6.91 0.13
C LEU A 109 4.82 7.44 1.36
N ASN A 110 4.19 7.33 2.52
CA ASN A 110 4.81 7.50 3.84
C ASN A 110 4.82 6.15 4.56
N ARG A 111 6.01 5.56 4.77
CA ARG A 111 6.18 4.23 5.38
C ARG A 111 6.14 4.22 6.90
N ASN A 112 6.21 5.38 7.53
CA ASN A 112 6.33 5.45 8.99
C ASN A 112 5.52 6.61 9.56
N LEU A 113 4.20 6.56 9.32
CA LEU A 113 3.26 7.49 9.90
C LEU A 113 3.27 7.29 11.43
N ASN A 114 3.31 8.39 12.17
CA ASN A 114 3.30 8.40 13.64
C ASN A 114 4.43 7.57 14.31
N LYS A 115 5.50 7.20 13.58
CA LYS A 115 6.61 6.35 14.06
C LYS A 115 6.18 4.95 14.51
N GLU A 116 5.02 4.47 14.06
CA GLU A 116 4.45 3.15 14.40
C GLU A 116 4.53 2.13 13.25
N GLY A 117 5.24 2.48 12.17
CA GLY A 117 5.33 1.62 10.99
C GLY A 117 4.03 1.55 10.18
N ILE A 118 3.12 2.51 10.39
CA ILE A 118 1.91 2.65 9.61
C ILE A 118 2.30 3.20 8.24
N LYS A 119 1.86 2.56 7.16
CA LYS A 119 2.07 3.01 5.78
C LYS A 119 0.84 3.80 5.33
N MET A 120 1.08 4.94 4.70
CA MET A 120 0.03 5.72 4.08
C MET A 120 0.42 6.03 2.64
N THR A 121 -0.43 5.63 1.72
CA THR A 121 -0.27 5.91 0.28
C THR A 121 -1.39 6.84 -0.17
N ASN A 122 -1.02 7.94 -0.80
CA ASN A 122 -1.93 8.85 -1.47
C ASN A 122 -1.65 8.79 -2.96
N SER A 123 -2.66 8.54 -3.77
CA SER A 123 -2.54 8.46 -5.22
C SER A 123 -3.55 9.39 -5.87
N LEU A 124 -3.11 10.15 -6.85
CA LEU A 124 -3.93 11.00 -7.69
C LEU A 124 -3.79 10.51 -9.13
N LEU A 125 -4.91 10.09 -9.73
CA LEU A 125 -5.00 9.68 -11.11
C LEU A 125 -5.83 10.71 -11.89
N ALA A 126 -5.34 11.07 -13.07
CA ALA A 126 -6.08 11.87 -14.04
C ALA A 126 -5.95 11.23 -15.43
N GLY A 127 -7.07 11.09 -16.13
CA GLY A 127 -7.11 10.46 -17.44
C GLY A 127 -8.07 11.16 -18.38
N VAL A 128 -7.77 11.09 -19.67
CA VAL A 128 -8.60 11.61 -20.76
C VAL A 128 -8.66 10.60 -21.88
N GLU A 129 -9.84 10.35 -22.43
CA GLU A 129 -10.03 9.56 -23.63
C GLU A 129 -10.42 10.46 -24.80
N PHE A 130 -9.77 10.25 -25.92
CA PHE A 130 -10.02 10.95 -27.18
C PHE A 130 -10.70 10.02 -28.16
N ASN A 131 -11.69 10.52 -28.88
CA ASN A 131 -12.28 9.84 -30.02
C ASN A 131 -11.52 10.23 -31.29
N LEU A 132 -10.81 9.26 -31.90
CA LEU A 132 -10.02 9.49 -33.11
C LEU A 132 -10.83 9.50 -34.41
N LYS A 133 -12.09 9.04 -34.38
CA LYS A 133 -13.03 9.10 -35.49
C LYS A 133 -14.34 9.76 -35.03
N PRO A 134 -14.34 11.07 -34.76
CA PRO A 134 -15.60 11.76 -34.49
C PRO A 134 -16.49 11.74 -35.74
N ASP A 135 -17.76 11.42 -35.52
CA ASP A 135 -18.76 11.41 -36.59
C ASP A 135 -18.81 12.78 -37.29
N SER A 136 -18.95 12.81 -38.60
CA SER A 136 -18.85 14.02 -39.45
C SER A 136 -19.84 15.13 -39.06
N ASN A 137 -20.94 14.78 -38.38
CA ASN A 137 -21.94 15.71 -37.87
C ASN A 137 -21.63 16.27 -36.46
N ASN A 138 -20.66 15.73 -35.74
CA ASN A 138 -20.37 16.11 -34.33
C ASN A 138 -18.89 16.36 -34.11
N ARG A 139 -18.25 17.15 -34.97
CA ARG A 139 -16.84 17.54 -34.84
C ARG A 139 -16.45 18.26 -33.53
N LYS A 140 -17.42 18.55 -32.65
CA LYS A 140 -17.18 19.33 -31.44
C LYS A 140 -16.60 18.54 -30.24
N ASN A 141 -16.66 17.21 -30.25
CA ASN A 141 -16.26 16.41 -29.09
C ASN A 141 -15.11 15.46 -29.43
N LEU A 142 -13.91 16.01 -29.52
CA LEU A 142 -12.68 15.24 -29.59
C LEU A 142 -12.44 14.43 -28.30
N ILE A 143 -12.84 14.99 -27.15
CA ILE A 143 -12.74 14.33 -25.84
C ILE A 143 -14.00 13.49 -25.65
N ASN A 144 -13.80 12.18 -25.40
CA ASN A 144 -14.88 11.23 -25.13
C ASN A 144 -15.18 11.15 -23.62
N SER A 145 -14.14 11.05 -22.81
CA SER A 145 -14.29 11.03 -21.35
C SER A 145 -13.08 11.65 -20.64
N ASN A 146 -13.31 12.10 -19.44
CA ASN A 146 -12.27 12.48 -18.51
C ASN A 146 -12.53 11.87 -17.14
N GLU A 147 -11.46 11.45 -16.48
CA GLU A 147 -11.47 10.88 -15.14
C GLU A 147 -10.47 11.60 -14.26
N ILE A 148 -10.87 11.84 -13.02
CA ILE A 148 -9.97 12.20 -11.93
C ILE A 148 -10.34 11.36 -10.72
N SER A 149 -9.34 10.74 -10.09
CA SER A 149 -9.57 9.99 -8.85
C SER A 149 -8.45 10.21 -7.85
N TYR A 150 -8.84 10.30 -6.59
CA TYR A 150 -7.96 10.36 -5.45
C TYR A 150 -8.17 9.12 -4.59
N THR A 151 -7.09 8.42 -4.27
CA THR A 151 -7.11 7.25 -3.40
C THR A 151 -6.16 7.46 -2.23
N ASN A 152 -6.67 7.30 -1.02
CA ASN A 152 -5.87 7.21 0.20
C ASN A 152 -5.97 5.80 0.75
N ASN A 153 -4.82 5.17 1.00
CA ASN A 153 -4.72 3.84 1.60
C ASN A 153 -3.80 3.92 2.83
N ILE A 154 -4.33 3.52 3.98
CA ILE A 154 -3.60 3.43 5.24
C ILE A 154 -3.52 1.96 5.65
N SER A 155 -2.31 1.39 5.68
CA SER A 155 -2.05 0.02 6.11
C SER A 155 -1.39 0.01 7.49
N PHE A 156 -1.98 -0.74 8.39
CA PHE A 156 -1.51 -0.93 9.76
C PHE A 156 -0.83 -2.29 9.87
N PRO A 157 0.40 -2.38 10.40
CA PRO A 157 1.09 -3.66 10.60
C PRO A 157 0.52 -4.42 11.81
N ARG A 158 -0.78 -4.37 12.01
CA ARG A 158 -1.50 -5.01 13.10
C ARG A 158 -2.99 -5.09 12.80
N LEU A 159 -3.68 -6.01 13.44
CA LEU A 159 -5.14 -6.02 13.45
C LEU A 159 -5.64 -4.81 14.26
N ILE A 160 -6.43 -3.97 13.62
CA ILE A 160 -7.18 -2.89 14.26
C ILE A 160 -8.67 -3.21 14.09
N PHE A 161 -9.34 -3.46 15.19
CA PHE A 161 -10.78 -3.65 15.19
C PHE A 161 -11.42 -2.49 15.97
N PRO A 162 -12.29 -1.69 15.34
CA PRO A 162 -12.80 -0.46 15.98
C PRO A 162 -13.65 -0.73 17.22
N PHE A 163 -14.24 -1.93 17.34
CA PHE A 163 -15.22 -2.25 18.40
C PHE A 163 -14.76 -3.33 19.39
N ALA A 164 -13.58 -3.92 19.23
CA ALA A 164 -13.08 -4.94 20.14
C ALA A 164 -11.63 -4.70 20.53
N LYS A 165 -11.35 -4.68 21.82
CA LYS A 165 -10.00 -4.82 22.35
C LYS A 165 -9.61 -6.29 22.23
N PHE A 166 -9.05 -6.69 21.10
CA PHE A 166 -8.43 -8.00 21.03
C PHE A 166 -7.24 -8.02 21.99
N SER A 167 -7.32 -8.91 22.97
CA SER A 167 -6.17 -9.31 23.76
C SER A 167 -5.07 -9.70 22.76
N SER A 168 -3.84 -9.35 23.09
CA SER A 168 -2.62 -9.63 22.31
C SER A 168 -2.38 -11.14 22.19
N ASP A 169 -3.39 -11.90 21.81
CA ASP A 169 -3.29 -13.34 21.64
C ASP A 169 -2.40 -13.64 20.44
N LYS A 170 -1.36 -14.41 20.64
CA LYS A 170 -0.30 -14.77 19.69
C LYS A 170 -0.82 -15.35 18.37
N ARG A 171 -2.10 -15.69 18.29
CA ARG A 171 -2.75 -16.28 17.12
C ARG A 171 -2.97 -15.32 15.95
N PHE A 172 -3.06 -14.00 16.22
CA PHE A 172 -3.35 -12.97 15.20
C PHE A 172 -2.12 -12.20 14.70
N ILE A 173 -0.96 -12.79 14.83
CA ILE A 173 0.34 -12.17 14.67
C ILE A 173 0.67 -11.79 13.21
N SER A 174 -0.04 -12.36 12.26
CA SER A 174 0.20 -12.21 10.82
C SER A 174 -0.80 -11.29 10.11
N THR A 175 -1.67 -10.62 10.85
CA THR A 175 -2.80 -9.88 10.27
C THR A 175 -2.44 -8.41 10.11
N GLU A 176 -2.60 -7.90 8.91
CA GLU A 176 -2.58 -6.47 8.59
C GLU A 176 -4.02 -5.96 8.51
N SER A 177 -4.24 -4.72 8.88
CA SER A 177 -5.51 -4.02 8.64
C SER A 177 -5.24 -2.85 7.70
N PHE A 178 -6.17 -2.56 6.83
CA PHE A 178 -6.07 -1.42 5.94
C PHE A 178 -7.38 -0.62 5.94
N ILE A 179 -7.24 0.66 5.69
CA ILE A 179 -8.35 1.58 5.46
C ILE A 179 -8.10 2.21 4.11
N THR A 180 -9.05 2.03 3.20
CA THR A 180 -8.98 2.63 1.86
C THR A 180 -10.13 3.61 1.69
N THR A 181 -9.82 4.80 1.22
CA THR A 181 -10.80 5.81 0.82
C THR A 181 -10.51 6.22 -0.61
N ARG A 182 -11.51 6.15 -1.48
CA ARG A 182 -11.41 6.58 -2.86
C ARG A 182 -12.53 7.55 -3.21
N LEU A 183 -12.15 8.66 -3.81
CA LEU A 183 -13.03 9.62 -4.45
C LEU A 183 -12.76 9.56 -5.94
N SER A 184 -13.78 9.43 -6.77
CA SER A 184 -13.60 9.49 -8.22
C SER A 184 -14.71 10.29 -8.88
N TYR A 185 -14.32 10.98 -9.94
CA TYR A 185 -15.18 11.71 -10.85
C TYR A 185 -14.87 11.26 -12.26
N ILE A 186 -15.88 10.76 -12.95
CA ILE A 186 -15.82 10.33 -14.35
C ILE A 186 -16.89 11.11 -15.10
N ASN A 187 -16.47 11.85 -16.11
CA ASN A 187 -17.37 12.54 -17.02
C ASN A 187 -17.25 11.91 -18.41
N ARG A 188 -18.31 11.28 -18.88
CA ARG A 188 -18.47 10.84 -20.27
C ARG A 188 -19.31 11.86 -21.01
N ILE A 189 -18.67 12.58 -21.91
CA ILE A 189 -19.30 13.71 -22.62
C ILE A 189 -20.53 13.22 -23.38
N ASN A 190 -21.65 13.94 -23.21
CA ASN A 190 -23.00 13.65 -23.79
C ASN A 190 -23.65 12.34 -23.30
N LEU A 191 -23.08 11.65 -22.28
CA LEU A 191 -23.68 10.42 -21.75
C LEU A 191 -24.03 10.58 -20.27
N PHE A 192 -23.03 10.72 -19.41
CA PHE A 192 -23.25 10.82 -17.94
C PHE A 192 -22.05 11.40 -17.21
N ASN A 193 -22.33 11.91 -16.01
CA ASN A 193 -21.35 12.25 -14.99
C ASN A 193 -21.52 11.28 -13.82
N LEU A 194 -20.44 10.66 -13.38
CA LEU A 194 -20.45 9.76 -12.25
C LEU A 194 -19.49 10.29 -11.17
N GLN A 195 -20.02 10.49 -9.98
CA GLN A 195 -19.22 10.74 -8.78
C GLN A 195 -19.35 9.54 -7.88
N SER A 196 -18.23 9.04 -7.39
CA SER A 196 -18.25 7.92 -6.45
C SER A 196 -17.35 8.17 -5.24
N PHE A 197 -17.84 7.72 -4.10
CA PHE A 197 -17.10 7.65 -2.85
C PHE A 197 -17.08 6.19 -2.40
N ASN A 198 -15.89 5.63 -2.23
CA ASN A 198 -15.71 4.27 -1.76
C ASN A 198 -14.89 4.31 -0.46
N PHE A 199 -15.37 3.58 0.52
CA PHE A 199 -14.68 3.36 1.79
C PHE A 199 -14.58 1.86 2.04
N GLY A 200 -13.37 1.39 2.37
CA GLY A 200 -13.08 -0.02 2.64
C GLY A 200 -12.24 -0.19 3.90
N VAL A 201 -12.46 -1.28 4.62
CA VAL A 201 -11.69 -1.69 5.80
C VAL A 201 -11.25 -3.14 5.65
#